data_f3a4f10c5552293032bdf6788a46b926
#
_entry.id   f3a4f10c5552293032bdf6788a46b926
#
_cell.length_a   1.000
_cell.length_b   1.000
_cell.length_c   1.000
_cell.angle_alpha   90.00
_cell.angle_beta   90.00
_cell.angle_gamma   90.00
#
_symmetry.space_group_name_H-M   'P 1'
#
loop_
_entity.id
_entity.type
_entity.pdbx_description
1 polymer ?
#
loop_
_entity_poly.entity_id
_entity_poly.type
_entity_poly.pdbx_seq_one_letter_code
_entity_poly.pdbx_strand_id
1 'polypeptide(L)'
;MDEWSGLAAYRAVEGIGAEPEAFIKMAMDAARALLLQAEAAMDAGDRPAKAKALSSAARVIEFMLGLSGAERGALSDRLADIYEYTLAAILKANAFDDKEALVAGRLTVEELAAIWRRIFPDMGQTA
;
A
#
# COMPACT_ATOMS: atom_id res chain seq x y z
N MET A 1 3.60 14.31 -21.52
CA MET A 1 3.04 12.97 -21.44
C MET A 1 2.65 12.67 -20.01
N ASP A 2 1.52 12.06 -19.85
CA ASP A 2 1.00 11.70 -18.55
C ASP A 2 1.71 10.45 -18.04
N GLU A 3 2.40 10.54 -16.90
CA GLU A 3 3.06 9.39 -16.28
C GLU A 3 2.08 8.25 -16.02
N TRP A 4 0.85 8.61 -15.71
CA TRP A 4 -0.21 7.66 -15.41
C TRP A 4 -0.58 6.82 -16.63
N SER A 5 -0.54 7.42 -17.82
CA SER A 5 -0.97 6.72 -19.03
C SER A 5 -0.12 5.48 -19.35
N GLY A 6 1.08 5.40 -18.79
CA GLY A 6 1.94 4.24 -18.94
C GLY A 6 1.65 3.11 -17.97
N LEU A 7 0.76 3.31 -17.01
CA LEU A 7 0.46 2.30 -16.00
C LEU A 7 -0.77 1.48 -16.41
N ALA A 8 -0.64 0.76 -17.51
CA ALA A 8 -1.75 0.00 -18.09
C ALA A 8 -2.34 -1.03 -17.13
N ALA A 9 -1.54 -1.54 -16.19
CA ALA A 9 -2.03 -2.48 -15.18
C ALA A 9 -3.19 -1.90 -14.36
N TYR A 10 -3.15 -0.60 -14.09
CA TYR A 10 -4.21 0.05 -13.34
C TYR A 10 -5.49 0.23 -14.16
N ARG A 11 -5.40 0.11 -15.49
CA ARG A 11 -6.58 0.15 -16.35
C ARG A 11 -7.44 -1.10 -16.19
N ALA A 12 -6.85 -2.19 -15.72
CA ALA A 12 -7.62 -3.39 -15.39
C ALA A 12 -8.64 -3.11 -14.29
N VAL A 13 -8.35 -2.14 -13.42
CA VAL A 13 -9.26 -1.71 -12.37
C VAL A 13 -10.52 -1.09 -12.98
N GLU A 14 -10.35 -0.32 -14.05
CA GLU A 14 -11.49 0.22 -14.80
C GLU A 14 -12.37 -0.90 -15.36
N GLY A 15 -11.75 -1.98 -15.84
CA GLY A 15 -12.45 -3.12 -16.37
C GLY A 15 -13.36 -3.82 -15.38
N ILE A 16 -13.10 -3.66 -14.08
CA ILE A 16 -13.96 -4.21 -13.03
C ILE A 16 -14.90 -3.14 -12.44
N GLY A 17 -15.00 -1.99 -13.12
CA GLY A 17 -15.99 -0.97 -12.78
C GLY A 17 -15.54 0.06 -11.74
N ALA A 18 -14.26 0.08 -11.41
CA ALA A 18 -13.72 1.03 -10.43
C ALA A 18 -12.89 2.11 -11.11
N GLU A 19 -13.00 3.35 -10.64
CA GLU A 19 -12.10 4.42 -11.06
C GLU A 19 -10.72 4.16 -10.46
N PRO A 20 -9.63 4.23 -11.24
CA PRO A 20 -8.29 3.95 -10.73
C PRO A 20 -7.91 4.80 -9.52
N GLU A 21 -8.18 6.11 -9.55
CA GLU A 21 -7.81 6.97 -8.41
C GLU A 21 -8.60 6.62 -7.16
N ALA A 22 -9.90 6.32 -7.28
CA ALA A 22 -10.72 5.93 -6.14
C ALA A 22 -10.26 4.59 -5.56
N PHE A 23 -9.92 3.65 -6.42
CA PHE A 23 -9.40 2.35 -6.00
C PHE A 23 -8.08 2.49 -5.25
N ILE A 24 -7.14 3.28 -5.81
CA ILE A 24 -5.83 3.49 -5.20
C ILE A 24 -5.97 4.17 -3.84
N LYS A 25 -6.82 5.18 -3.76
CA LYS A 25 -7.08 5.87 -2.49
C LYS A 25 -7.61 4.89 -1.45
N MET A 26 -8.59 4.08 -1.84
CA MET A 26 -9.15 3.08 -0.94
C MET A 26 -8.09 2.08 -0.47
N ALA A 27 -7.23 1.62 -1.39
CA ALA A 27 -6.16 0.67 -1.05
C ALA A 27 -5.16 1.29 -0.08
N MET A 28 -4.73 2.51 -0.32
CA MET A 28 -3.78 3.19 0.57
C MET A 28 -4.38 3.47 1.94
N ASP A 29 -5.63 3.92 1.97
CA ASP A 29 -6.33 4.16 3.24
C ASP A 29 -6.50 2.86 4.02
N ALA A 30 -6.86 1.77 3.34
CA ALA A 30 -7.01 0.47 3.97
C ALA A 30 -5.68 -0.05 4.54
N ALA A 31 -4.62 0.05 3.76
CA ALA A 31 -3.29 -0.38 4.22
C ALA A 31 -2.86 0.40 5.46
N ARG A 32 -3.03 1.72 5.43
CA ARG A 32 -2.68 2.56 6.56
C ARG A 32 -3.48 2.21 7.81
N ALA A 33 -4.80 2.05 7.67
CA ALA A 33 -5.66 1.70 8.79
C ALA A 33 -5.30 0.35 9.39
N LEU A 34 -5.01 -0.64 8.54
CA LEU A 34 -4.61 -1.98 9.00
C LEU A 34 -3.27 -1.94 9.75
N LEU A 35 -2.31 -1.15 9.27
CA LEU A 35 -1.03 -1.02 9.96
C LEU A 35 -1.18 -0.31 11.30
N LEU A 36 -2.06 0.68 11.40
CA LEU A 36 -2.37 1.33 12.68
C LEU A 36 -3.04 0.35 13.65
N GLN A 37 -3.96 -0.49 13.14
CA GLN A 37 -4.57 -1.54 13.96
C GLN A 37 -3.51 -2.52 14.46
N ALA A 38 -2.56 -2.88 13.60
CA ALA A 38 -1.46 -3.77 13.99
C ALA A 38 -0.59 -3.15 15.07
N GLU A 39 -0.30 -1.85 14.98
CA GLU A 39 0.47 -1.15 16.01
C GLU A 39 -0.26 -1.20 17.35
N ALA A 40 -1.57 -0.93 17.35
CA ALA A 40 -2.36 -0.97 18.57
C ALA A 40 -2.40 -2.39 19.15
N ALA A 41 -2.57 -3.40 18.31
CA ALA A 41 -2.59 -4.79 18.74
C ALA A 41 -1.24 -5.21 19.33
N MET A 42 -0.15 -4.78 18.71
CA MET A 42 1.19 -5.08 19.19
C MET A 42 1.42 -4.46 20.56
N ASP A 43 1.01 -3.20 20.73
CA ASP A 43 1.13 -2.50 22.02
C ASP A 43 0.29 -3.16 23.11
N ALA A 44 -0.85 -3.74 22.74
CA ALA A 44 -1.72 -4.45 23.67
C ALA A 44 -1.28 -5.90 23.93
N GLY A 45 -0.26 -6.38 23.22
CA GLY A 45 0.17 -7.77 23.32
C GLY A 45 -0.79 -8.77 22.69
N ASP A 46 -1.68 -8.29 21.83
CA ASP A 46 -2.68 -9.14 21.15
C ASP A 46 -2.11 -9.66 19.84
N ARG A 47 -1.41 -10.79 19.93
CA ARG A 47 -0.74 -11.39 18.77
C ARG A 47 -1.70 -11.85 17.68
N PRO A 48 -2.84 -12.49 18.00
CA PRO A 48 -3.77 -12.85 16.93
C PRO A 48 -4.31 -11.65 16.17
N ALA A 49 -4.65 -10.57 16.86
CA ALA A 49 -5.14 -9.36 16.21
C ALA A 49 -4.06 -8.71 15.35
N LYS A 50 -2.82 -8.67 15.88
CA LYS A 50 -1.67 -8.17 15.12
C LYS A 50 -1.48 -8.97 13.83
N ALA A 51 -1.45 -10.29 13.94
CA ALA A 51 -1.23 -11.16 12.78
C ALA A 51 -2.31 -10.99 11.73
N LYS A 52 -3.57 -10.89 12.16
CA LYS A 52 -4.69 -10.69 11.23
C LYS A 52 -4.57 -9.36 10.48
N ALA A 53 -4.27 -8.29 11.20
CA ALA A 53 -4.14 -6.96 10.60
C ALA A 53 -2.96 -6.92 9.62
N LEU A 54 -1.81 -7.48 10.00
CA LEU A 54 -0.63 -7.50 9.15
C LEU A 54 -0.82 -8.37 7.91
N SER A 55 -1.48 -9.52 8.06
CA SER A 55 -1.78 -10.37 6.91
C SER A 55 -2.69 -9.67 5.92
N SER A 56 -3.68 -8.95 6.41
CA SER A 56 -4.58 -8.18 5.55
C SER A 56 -3.85 -7.03 4.85
N ALA A 57 -2.99 -6.32 5.58
CA ALA A 57 -2.18 -5.26 4.99
C ALA A 57 -1.26 -5.81 3.92
N ALA A 58 -0.62 -6.94 4.18
CA ALA A 58 0.27 -7.59 3.20
C ALA A 58 -0.47 -7.90 1.90
N ARG A 59 -1.70 -8.38 1.98
CA ARG A 59 -2.49 -8.67 0.78
C ARG A 59 -2.76 -7.43 -0.06
N VAL A 60 -3.07 -6.30 0.60
CA VAL A 60 -3.27 -5.04 -0.12
C VAL A 60 -1.99 -4.65 -0.86
N ILE A 61 -0.86 -4.69 -0.17
CA ILE A 61 0.42 -4.31 -0.76
C ILE A 61 0.83 -5.28 -1.88
N GLU A 62 0.64 -6.59 -1.68
CA GLU A 62 0.92 -7.59 -2.71
C GLU A 62 0.09 -7.34 -3.97
N PHE A 63 -1.17 -6.99 -3.80
CA PHE A 63 -2.03 -6.70 -4.93
C PHE A 63 -1.53 -5.46 -5.70
N MET A 64 -1.18 -4.40 -4.98
CA MET A 64 -0.65 -3.19 -5.60
C MET A 64 0.69 -3.44 -6.29
N LEU A 65 1.54 -4.25 -5.67
CA LEU A 65 2.82 -4.65 -6.28
C LEU A 65 2.58 -5.42 -7.58
N GLY A 66 1.62 -6.33 -7.59
CA GLY A 66 1.27 -7.10 -8.77
C GLY A 66 0.81 -6.22 -9.93
N LEU A 67 0.03 -5.18 -9.62
CA LEU A 67 -0.38 -4.21 -10.63
C LEU A 67 0.82 -3.44 -11.19
N SER A 68 1.73 -3.00 -10.32
CA SER A 68 2.92 -2.27 -10.73
C SER A 68 3.85 -3.12 -11.60
N GLY A 69 3.93 -4.41 -11.31
CA GLY A 69 4.80 -5.32 -12.04
C GLY A 69 4.40 -5.57 -13.49
N ALA A 70 3.18 -5.22 -13.87
CA ALA A 70 2.70 -5.41 -15.23
C ALA A 70 3.23 -4.34 -16.20
N GLU A 71 3.82 -3.28 -15.68
CA GLU A 71 4.33 -2.17 -16.47
C GLU A 71 5.84 -2.02 -16.27
N ARG A 72 6.47 -1.33 -17.22
CA ARG A 72 7.88 -1.02 -17.17
C ARG A 72 8.08 0.49 -17.26
N GLY A 73 9.05 1.01 -16.53
CA GLY A 73 9.37 2.42 -16.54
C GLY A 73 9.83 2.90 -15.17
N ALA A 74 10.39 4.11 -15.12
CA ALA A 74 10.97 4.66 -13.90
C ALA A 74 9.96 4.75 -12.75
N LEU A 75 8.74 5.20 -13.06
CA LEU A 75 7.70 5.33 -12.03
C LEU A 75 7.26 3.96 -11.51
N SER A 76 6.99 3.01 -12.40
CA SER A 76 6.58 1.67 -12.01
C SER A 76 7.65 0.97 -11.20
N ASP A 77 8.91 1.11 -11.61
CA ASP A 77 10.03 0.50 -10.91
C ASP A 77 10.19 1.09 -9.51
N ARG A 78 10.05 2.41 -9.39
CA ARG A 78 10.12 3.08 -8.09
C ARG A 78 8.98 2.65 -7.16
N LEU A 79 7.76 2.59 -7.69
CA LEU A 79 6.62 2.12 -6.92
C LEU A 79 6.83 0.68 -6.45
N ALA A 80 7.29 -0.18 -7.36
CA ALA A 80 7.55 -1.58 -7.03
C ALA A 80 8.58 -1.70 -5.90
N ASP A 81 9.64 -0.93 -5.95
CA ASP A 81 10.66 -0.94 -4.90
C ASP A 81 10.08 -0.56 -3.54
N ILE A 82 9.22 0.45 -3.51
CA ILE A 82 8.61 0.88 -2.25
C ILE A 82 7.60 -0.16 -1.75
N TYR A 83 6.80 -0.74 -2.65
CA TYR A 83 5.88 -1.81 -2.26
C TYR A 83 6.63 -3.02 -1.71
N GLU A 84 7.73 -3.41 -2.36
CA GLU A 84 8.55 -4.54 -1.89
C GLU A 84 9.17 -4.27 -0.52
N TYR A 85 9.67 -3.06 -0.31
CA TYR A 85 10.20 -2.67 1.00
C TYR A 85 9.10 -2.73 2.06
N THR A 86 7.92 -2.19 1.75
CA THR A 86 6.79 -2.18 2.66
C THR A 86 6.38 -3.60 3.04
N LEU A 87 6.29 -4.47 2.04
CA LEU A 87 5.93 -5.87 2.28
C LEU A 87 6.95 -6.57 3.18
N ALA A 88 8.24 -6.36 2.92
CA ALA A 88 9.30 -6.93 3.74
C ALA A 88 9.20 -6.44 5.19
N ALA A 89 8.91 -5.15 5.38
CA ALA A 89 8.74 -4.57 6.72
C ALA A 89 7.54 -5.19 7.45
N ILE A 90 6.43 -5.40 6.75
CA ILE A 90 5.24 -6.03 7.33
C ILE A 90 5.55 -7.46 7.75
N LEU A 91 6.23 -8.22 6.91
CA LEU A 91 6.57 -9.61 7.21
C LEU A 91 7.52 -9.70 8.40
N LYS A 92 8.50 -8.82 8.46
CA LYS A 92 9.44 -8.77 9.59
C LYS A 92 8.71 -8.40 10.90
N ALA A 93 7.82 -7.42 10.85
CA ALA A 93 7.04 -7.01 12.00
C ALA A 93 6.21 -8.18 12.54
N ASN A 94 5.62 -8.97 11.64
CA ASN A 94 4.79 -10.09 12.05
C ASN A 94 5.62 -11.25 12.59
N ALA A 95 6.74 -11.58 11.94
CA ALA A 95 7.56 -12.72 12.35
C ALA A 95 8.28 -12.49 13.66
N PHE A 96 8.73 -11.26 13.92
CA PHE A 96 9.60 -10.97 15.05
C PHE A 96 8.99 -10.01 16.08
N ASP A 97 7.71 -9.66 15.93
CA ASP A 97 7.06 -8.67 16.80
C ASP A 97 7.84 -7.33 16.80
N ASP A 98 8.36 -6.96 15.64
CA ASP A 98 9.27 -5.82 15.49
C ASP A 98 8.48 -4.54 15.26
N LYS A 99 8.36 -3.71 16.32
CA LYS A 99 7.62 -2.47 16.26
C LYS A 99 8.26 -1.46 15.30
N GLU A 100 9.59 -1.40 15.28
CA GLU A 100 10.29 -0.49 14.38
C GLU A 100 10.01 -0.84 12.91
N ALA A 101 10.01 -2.12 12.59
CA ALA A 101 9.67 -2.57 11.23
C ALA A 101 8.23 -2.20 10.88
N LEU A 102 7.31 -2.34 11.84
CA LEU A 102 5.91 -1.98 11.61
C LEU A 102 5.75 -0.49 11.33
N VAL A 103 6.40 0.35 12.12
CA VAL A 103 6.36 1.80 11.91
C VAL A 103 6.99 2.16 10.57
N ALA A 104 8.12 1.53 10.21
CA ALA A 104 8.76 1.76 8.92
C ALA A 104 7.82 1.42 7.76
N GLY A 105 7.10 0.31 7.87
CA GLY A 105 6.10 -0.08 6.85
C GLY A 105 4.99 0.94 6.74
N ARG A 106 4.48 1.43 7.85
CA ARG A 106 3.43 2.46 7.83
C ARG A 106 3.93 3.75 7.18
N LEU A 107 5.14 4.16 7.48
CA LEU A 107 5.71 5.38 6.90
C LEU A 107 5.87 5.24 5.38
N THR A 108 6.23 4.07 4.88
CA THR A 108 6.33 3.87 3.44
C THR A 108 4.95 3.85 2.76
N VAL A 109 3.91 3.38 3.45
CA VAL A 109 2.54 3.50 2.93
C VAL A 109 2.17 4.98 2.81
N GLU A 110 2.53 5.79 3.79
CA GLU A 110 2.28 7.24 3.73
C GLU A 110 3.05 7.89 2.58
N GLU A 111 4.27 7.43 2.33
CA GLU A 111 5.05 7.88 1.19
C GLU A 111 4.38 7.51 -0.14
N LEU A 112 3.90 6.27 -0.25
CA LEU A 112 3.16 5.81 -1.43
C LEU A 112 1.92 6.66 -1.66
N ALA A 113 1.17 6.95 -0.61
CA ALA A 113 -0.01 7.80 -0.71
C ALA A 113 0.36 9.20 -1.22
N ALA A 114 1.48 9.74 -0.76
CA ALA A 114 1.95 11.04 -1.22
C ALA A 114 2.33 11.03 -2.70
N ILE A 115 2.97 9.95 -3.17
CA ILE A 115 3.30 9.78 -4.58
C ILE A 115 2.02 9.75 -5.42
N TRP A 116 1.04 8.96 -5.00
CA TRP A 116 -0.22 8.85 -5.74
C TRP A 116 -0.98 10.17 -5.78
N ARG A 117 -0.94 10.97 -4.70
CA ARG A 117 -1.58 12.29 -4.70
C ARG A 117 -0.92 13.24 -5.70
N ARG A 118 0.36 13.06 -6.00
CA ARG A 118 1.02 13.85 -7.05
C ARG A 118 0.57 13.44 -8.45
N ILE A 119 0.28 12.16 -8.63
CA ILE A 119 -0.22 11.64 -9.91
C ILE A 119 -1.69 12.00 -10.08
N PHE A 120 -2.46 11.91 -9.02
CA PHE A 120 -3.88 12.23 -8.98
C PHE A 120 -4.13 13.32 -7.93
N PRO A 121 -3.96 14.60 -8.29
CA PRO A 121 -4.07 15.69 -7.30
C PRO A 121 -5.41 15.75 -6.56
N ASP A 122 -6.49 15.28 -7.19
CA ASP A 122 -7.82 15.29 -6.58
C ASP A 122 -8.08 14.11 -5.62
N MET A 123 -7.15 13.18 -5.53
CA MET A 123 -7.33 11.95 -4.75
C MET A 123 -7.56 12.22 -3.25
N GLY A 124 -6.96 13.29 -2.73
CA GLY A 124 -7.12 13.66 -1.33
C GLY A 124 -8.33 14.52 -1.04
N GLN A 125 -9.07 14.94 -2.06
CA GLN A 125 -10.22 15.84 -1.94
C GLN A 125 -11.50 15.03 -1.94
N THR A 126 -11.88 14.52 -0.79
CA THR A 126 -13.13 13.78 -0.68
C THR A 126 -14.22 14.70 -0.19
N ALA A 127 -15.33 14.60 -0.86
CA ALA A 127 -16.51 15.32 -0.44
C ALA A 127 -17.08 14.69 0.86
#